data_c0a710f81483c27f8b9a00cdc21ec4fc
#
_entry.id   c0a710f81483c27f8b9a00cdc21ec4fc
#
_cell.length_a   1.000
_cell.length_b   1.000
_cell.length_c   1.000
_cell.angle_alpha   90.00
_cell.angle_beta   90.00
_cell.angle_gamma   90.00
#
_symmetry.space_group_name_H-M   'P 1'
#
loop_
_entity.id
_entity.type
_entity.pdbx_description
1 polymer ?
#
loop_
_entity_poly.entity_id
_entity_poly.type
_entity_poly.pdbx_seq_one_letter_code
_entity_poly.pdbx_strand_id
1 'polypeptide(L)'
;MSTETIIKVELATSEALYKGAMAIRKQVFVKEQRIPESKEFDGNDFCAAHVVAYVQKNNRRLPIGTMRIRFFSDFVKFERMAVIRNFRKTNVAEDIMQYGLKYVAEKGYRQVYGMCKQELLPRWQQCGYHEIPGAERIEQNGMVLIPISLDLKENPQAIKMTSQPSLLTALEGQWHEKKHQDRK
;
A
#
# COMPACT_ATOMS: atom_id res chain seq x y z
N MET A 1 -15.53 -24.13 18.95
CA MET A 1 -15.46 -22.66 18.85
C MET A 1 -14.65 -22.33 17.61
N SER A 2 -15.29 -21.88 16.52
CA SER A 2 -14.58 -21.42 15.32
C SER A 2 -13.88 -20.11 15.67
N THR A 3 -12.57 -20.12 15.77
CA THR A 3 -11.78 -18.90 15.91
C THR A 3 -11.96 -18.09 14.62
N GLU A 4 -12.74 -17.05 14.70
CA GLU A 4 -12.96 -16.11 13.61
C GLU A 4 -11.60 -15.57 13.13
N THR A 5 -11.30 -15.78 11.87
CA THR A 5 -10.06 -15.32 11.27
C THR A 5 -10.24 -13.86 10.84
N ILE A 6 -9.71 -12.93 11.65
CA ILE A 6 -9.82 -11.50 11.36
C ILE A 6 -8.63 -11.07 10.51
N ILE A 7 -8.90 -10.52 9.33
CA ILE A 7 -7.90 -9.84 8.50
C ILE A 7 -7.84 -8.37 8.92
N LYS A 8 -6.63 -7.88 9.17
CA LYS A 8 -6.35 -6.47 9.47
C LYS A 8 -5.35 -5.91 8.48
N VAL A 9 -5.47 -4.61 8.20
CA VAL A 9 -4.55 -3.86 7.35
C VAL A 9 -4.06 -2.64 8.12
N GLU A 10 -2.74 -2.45 8.18
CA GLU A 10 -2.14 -1.29 8.84
C GLU A 10 -0.78 -0.93 8.21
N LEU A 11 -0.23 0.23 8.58
CA LEU A 11 1.15 0.56 8.24
C LEU A 11 2.13 -0.29 9.05
N ALA A 12 3.26 -0.61 8.44
CA ALA A 12 4.37 -1.32 9.09
C ALA A 12 5.14 -0.36 10.02
N THR A 13 4.52 0.06 11.12
CA THR A 13 5.11 0.93 12.14
C THR A 13 5.91 0.16 13.20
N SER A 14 6.13 -1.13 13.01
CA SER A 14 6.97 -1.99 13.85
C SER A 14 7.91 -2.83 13.01
N GLU A 15 9.05 -3.21 13.59
CA GLU A 15 10.02 -4.09 12.95
C GLU A 15 9.40 -5.42 12.48
N ALA A 16 8.51 -5.98 13.30
CA ALA A 16 7.84 -7.25 12.98
C ALA A 16 6.97 -7.14 11.71
N LEU A 17 6.20 -6.06 11.56
CA LEU A 17 5.40 -5.82 10.36
C LEU A 17 6.26 -5.52 9.15
N TYR A 18 7.31 -4.71 9.31
CA TYR A 18 8.27 -4.44 8.23
C TYR A 18 8.92 -5.73 7.72
N LYS A 19 9.44 -6.58 8.62
CA LYS A 19 9.98 -7.90 8.25
C LYS A 19 8.93 -8.78 7.56
N GLY A 20 7.68 -8.69 8.00
CA GLY A 20 6.56 -9.37 7.37
C GLY A 20 6.34 -8.93 5.93
N ALA A 21 6.33 -7.61 5.66
CA ALA A 21 6.25 -7.05 4.31
C ALA A 21 7.38 -7.56 3.41
N MET A 22 8.63 -7.52 3.91
CA MET A 22 9.79 -8.00 3.15
C MET A 22 9.71 -9.50 2.87
N ALA A 23 9.24 -10.30 3.83
CA ALA A 23 9.06 -11.75 3.65
C ALA A 23 8.03 -12.08 2.57
N ILE A 24 6.88 -11.36 2.53
CA ILE A 24 5.87 -11.53 1.48
C ILE A 24 6.47 -11.18 0.11
N ARG A 25 7.16 -10.05 -0.01
CA ARG A 25 7.79 -9.62 -1.26
C ARG A 25 8.83 -10.62 -1.73
N LYS A 26 9.68 -11.12 -0.83
CA LYS A 26 10.65 -12.18 -1.15
C LYS A 26 9.96 -13.44 -1.65
N GLN A 27 8.87 -13.85 -1.01
CA GLN A 27 8.10 -15.02 -1.44
C GLN A 27 7.49 -14.81 -2.83
N VAL A 28 6.79 -13.69 -3.04
CA VAL A 28 6.00 -13.45 -4.26
C VAL A 28 6.88 -13.02 -5.43
N PHE A 29 7.74 -12.02 -5.24
CA PHE A 29 8.52 -11.47 -6.35
C PHE A 29 9.79 -12.28 -6.63
N VAL A 30 10.54 -12.64 -5.58
CA VAL A 30 11.82 -13.35 -5.79
C VAL A 30 11.59 -14.84 -6.04
N LYS A 31 10.83 -15.53 -5.15
CA LYS A 31 10.69 -17.00 -5.27
C LYS A 31 9.69 -17.41 -6.34
N GLU A 32 8.51 -16.79 -6.39
CA GLU A 32 7.47 -17.18 -7.37
C GLU A 32 7.70 -16.55 -8.75
N GLN A 33 7.98 -15.24 -8.82
CA GLN A 33 8.14 -14.52 -10.10
C GLN A 33 9.57 -14.47 -10.61
N ARG A 34 10.55 -14.99 -9.86
CA ARG A 34 11.96 -15.08 -10.25
C ARG A 34 12.63 -13.71 -10.50
N ILE A 35 12.12 -12.64 -9.88
CA ILE A 35 12.78 -11.34 -9.91
C ILE A 35 14.06 -11.42 -9.07
N PRO A 36 15.21 -10.97 -9.57
CA PRO A 36 16.45 -10.94 -8.80
C PRO A 36 16.28 -10.18 -7.48
N GLU A 37 16.79 -10.73 -6.38
CA GLU A 37 16.63 -10.15 -5.04
C GLU A 37 17.16 -8.71 -4.96
N SER A 38 18.27 -8.41 -5.66
CA SER A 38 18.86 -7.06 -5.77
C SER A 38 17.99 -6.04 -6.52
N LYS A 39 17.08 -6.51 -7.39
CA LYS A 39 16.10 -5.66 -8.09
C LYS A 39 14.83 -5.46 -7.27
N GLU A 40 14.48 -6.44 -6.44
CA GLU A 40 13.30 -6.33 -5.58
C GLU A 40 13.57 -5.43 -4.37
N PHE A 41 14.68 -5.62 -3.69
CA PHE A 41 15.10 -4.81 -2.54
C PHE A 41 16.10 -3.74 -3.00
N ASP A 42 15.56 -2.65 -3.52
CA ASP A 42 16.27 -1.61 -4.27
C ASP A 42 16.74 -0.43 -3.39
N GLY A 43 16.69 -0.56 -2.06
CA GLY A 43 17.07 0.49 -1.11
C GLY A 43 16.00 1.57 -0.87
N ASN A 44 15.00 1.71 -1.75
CA ASN A 44 13.89 2.67 -1.52
C ASN A 44 12.97 2.26 -0.36
N ASP A 45 13.15 1.05 0.18
CA ASP A 45 12.37 0.54 1.29
C ASP A 45 12.55 1.37 2.56
N PHE A 46 13.72 1.95 2.77
CA PHE A 46 14.04 2.76 3.95
C PHE A 46 13.40 4.16 3.93
N CYS A 47 12.95 4.62 2.76
CA CYS A 47 12.32 5.93 2.57
C CYS A 47 10.83 5.83 2.23
N ALA A 48 10.25 4.64 2.35
CA ALA A 48 8.88 4.35 1.93
C ALA A 48 8.00 3.94 3.11
N ALA A 49 6.68 4.13 2.97
CA ALA A 49 5.71 3.48 3.84
C ALA A 49 5.34 2.11 3.28
N HIS A 50 5.14 1.13 4.18
CA HIS A 50 4.68 -0.21 3.83
C HIS A 50 3.33 -0.48 4.46
N VAL A 51 2.33 -0.81 3.65
CA VAL A 51 1.03 -1.30 4.10
C VAL A 51 1.11 -2.81 4.20
N VAL A 52 0.63 -3.38 5.30
CA VAL A 52 0.65 -4.83 5.55
C VAL A 52 -0.74 -5.31 5.92
N ALA A 53 -1.23 -6.31 5.20
CA ALA A 53 -2.37 -7.10 5.61
C ALA A 53 -1.90 -8.35 6.35
N TYR A 54 -2.54 -8.68 7.45
CA TYR A 54 -2.22 -9.87 8.24
C TYR A 54 -3.47 -10.53 8.82
N VAL A 55 -3.35 -11.82 9.05
CA VAL A 55 -4.32 -12.58 9.82
C VAL A 55 -3.93 -12.56 11.30
N GLN A 56 -4.86 -12.14 12.15
CA GLN A 56 -4.71 -12.22 13.61
C GLN A 56 -5.26 -13.56 14.10
N LYS A 57 -4.39 -14.40 14.67
CA LYS A 57 -4.78 -15.67 15.30
C LYS A 57 -3.95 -15.90 16.56
N ASN A 58 -4.61 -16.15 17.69
CA ASN A 58 -3.95 -16.47 18.97
C ASN A 58 -2.78 -15.53 19.30
N ASN A 59 -3.00 -14.21 19.28
CA ASN A 59 -2.01 -13.15 19.46
C ASN A 59 -0.82 -13.16 18.46
N ARG A 60 -0.86 -13.98 17.42
CA ARG A 60 0.13 -13.97 16.35
C ARG A 60 -0.42 -13.23 15.15
N ARG A 61 0.43 -12.40 14.54
CA ARG A 61 0.16 -11.72 13.28
C ARG A 61 0.85 -12.50 12.17
N LEU A 62 0.08 -13.07 11.24
CA LEU A 62 0.58 -13.75 10.07
C LEU A 62 0.43 -12.83 8.86
N PRO A 63 1.49 -12.21 8.35
CA PRO A 63 1.42 -11.35 7.18
C PRO A 63 0.98 -12.13 5.94
N ILE A 64 0.04 -11.57 5.17
CA ILE A 64 -0.57 -12.22 4.00
C ILE A 64 -0.54 -11.36 2.74
N GLY A 65 -0.35 -10.04 2.89
CA GLY A 65 -0.27 -9.10 1.76
C GLY A 65 0.48 -7.84 2.16
N THR A 66 1.01 -7.13 1.17
CA THR A 66 1.74 -5.88 1.36
C THR A 66 1.71 -5.00 0.13
N MET A 67 1.94 -3.70 0.31
CA MET A 67 2.16 -2.70 -0.72
C MET A 67 3.17 -1.68 -0.22
N ARG A 68 4.06 -1.19 -1.09
CA ARG A 68 4.97 -0.08 -0.83
C ARG A 68 4.41 1.22 -1.38
N ILE A 69 4.48 2.28 -0.59
CA ILE A 69 4.11 3.64 -0.97
C ILE A 69 5.35 4.52 -0.93
N ARG A 70 5.75 5.08 -2.06
CA ARG A 70 6.80 6.08 -2.13
C ARG A 70 6.21 7.46 -2.28
N PHE A 71 6.82 8.44 -1.63
CA PHE A 71 6.39 9.84 -1.63
C PHE A 71 7.28 10.65 -2.58
N PHE A 72 6.64 11.46 -3.40
CA PHE A 72 7.25 12.48 -4.25
C PHE A 72 6.66 13.83 -3.87
N SER A 73 7.08 14.92 -4.54
CA SER A 73 6.65 16.27 -4.11
C SER A 73 5.13 16.47 -4.12
N ASP A 74 4.47 16.02 -5.18
CA ASP A 74 3.05 16.30 -5.46
C ASP A 74 2.21 15.04 -5.71
N PHE A 75 2.85 13.87 -5.82
CA PHE A 75 2.18 12.59 -6.00
C PHE A 75 2.81 11.48 -5.15
N VAL A 76 2.13 10.37 -5.02
CA VAL A 76 2.66 9.15 -4.42
C VAL A 76 2.71 8.03 -5.44
N LYS A 77 3.66 7.11 -5.29
CA LYS A 77 3.75 5.91 -6.12
C LYS A 77 3.37 4.68 -5.31
N PHE A 78 2.34 3.97 -5.77
CA PHE A 78 1.97 2.65 -5.26
C PHE A 78 2.69 1.58 -6.07
N GLU A 79 3.43 0.73 -5.38
CA GLU A 79 4.21 -0.32 -6.01
C GLU A 79 4.41 -1.52 -5.08
N ARG A 80 5.00 -2.60 -5.59
CA ARG A 80 5.28 -3.81 -4.81
C ARG A 80 4.04 -4.41 -4.12
N MET A 81 2.86 -4.27 -4.74
CA MET A 81 1.65 -4.94 -4.27
C MET A 81 1.82 -6.45 -4.41
N ALA A 82 1.74 -7.16 -3.30
CA ALA A 82 1.87 -8.61 -3.26
C ALA A 82 0.90 -9.23 -2.24
N VAL A 83 0.26 -10.33 -2.65
CA VAL A 83 -0.58 -11.16 -1.78
C VAL A 83 -0.13 -12.61 -1.94
N ILE A 84 0.05 -13.33 -0.83
CA ILE A 84 0.42 -14.76 -0.88
C ILE A 84 -0.68 -15.60 -1.53
N ARG A 85 -0.29 -16.69 -2.19
CA ARG A 85 -1.15 -17.50 -3.09
C ARG A 85 -2.53 -17.82 -2.50
N ASN A 86 -2.57 -18.27 -1.25
CA ASN A 86 -3.81 -18.73 -0.60
C ASN A 86 -4.84 -17.62 -0.37
N PHE A 87 -4.45 -16.33 -0.47
CA PHE A 87 -5.31 -15.17 -0.23
C PHE A 87 -5.57 -14.34 -1.50
N ARG A 88 -5.08 -14.75 -2.70
CA ARG A 88 -5.26 -13.96 -3.96
C ARG A 88 -6.69 -13.90 -4.48
N LYS A 89 -7.55 -14.83 -4.05
CA LYS A 89 -8.97 -14.85 -4.44
C LYS A 89 -9.89 -14.21 -3.38
N THR A 90 -9.31 -13.42 -2.47
CA THR A 90 -10.02 -12.68 -1.45
C THR A 90 -9.87 -11.17 -1.68
N ASN A 91 -10.51 -10.36 -0.87
CA ASN A 91 -10.45 -8.88 -0.99
C ASN A 91 -9.15 -8.27 -0.43
N VAL A 92 -8.17 -9.07 0.00
CA VAL A 92 -6.95 -8.56 0.66
C VAL A 92 -6.20 -7.50 -0.17
N ALA A 93 -6.10 -7.69 -1.50
CA ALA A 93 -5.43 -6.70 -2.35
C ALA A 93 -6.22 -5.38 -2.41
N GLU A 94 -7.54 -5.48 -2.44
CA GLU A 94 -8.44 -4.32 -2.43
C GLU A 94 -8.37 -3.60 -1.08
N ASP A 95 -8.41 -4.33 0.03
CA ASP A 95 -8.28 -3.77 1.38
C ASP A 95 -6.97 -3.02 1.57
N ILE A 96 -5.85 -3.58 1.09
CA ILE A 96 -4.53 -2.93 1.09
C ILE A 96 -4.56 -1.64 0.26
N MET A 97 -5.18 -1.68 -0.93
CA MET A 97 -5.31 -0.52 -1.81
C MET A 97 -6.14 0.57 -1.14
N GLN A 98 -7.31 0.25 -0.63
CA GLN A 98 -8.21 1.20 0.03
C GLN A 98 -7.56 1.83 1.27
N TYR A 99 -6.84 1.04 2.06
CA TYR A 99 -6.07 1.57 3.19
C TYR A 99 -5.00 2.56 2.72
N GLY A 100 -4.24 2.21 1.69
CA GLY A 100 -3.22 3.10 1.12
C GLY A 100 -3.81 4.40 0.58
N LEU A 101 -4.92 4.35 -0.17
CA LEU A 101 -5.61 5.52 -0.70
C LEU A 101 -6.09 6.46 0.42
N LYS A 102 -6.70 5.89 1.45
CA LYS A 102 -7.12 6.65 2.64
C LYS A 102 -5.91 7.34 3.30
N TYR A 103 -4.86 6.57 3.56
CA TYR A 103 -3.64 7.07 4.21
C TYR A 103 -3.01 8.26 3.46
N VAL A 104 -2.84 8.15 2.13
CA VAL A 104 -2.23 9.23 1.35
C VAL A 104 -3.15 10.45 1.19
N ALA A 105 -4.48 10.24 1.14
CA ALA A 105 -5.46 11.32 1.15
C ALA A 105 -5.45 12.09 2.49
N GLU A 106 -5.24 11.40 3.62
CA GLU A 106 -5.08 12.01 4.94
C GLU A 106 -3.79 12.86 5.03
N LYS A 107 -2.74 12.49 4.29
CA LYS A 107 -1.53 13.29 4.13
C LYS A 107 -1.67 14.47 3.14
N GLY A 108 -2.80 14.57 2.44
CA GLY A 108 -3.07 15.65 1.50
C GLY A 108 -2.66 15.37 0.04
N TYR A 109 -2.18 14.18 -0.27
CA TYR A 109 -1.88 13.81 -1.65
C TYR A 109 -3.16 13.64 -2.46
N ARG A 110 -3.10 14.09 -3.72
CA ARG A 110 -4.23 14.05 -4.64
C ARG A 110 -3.98 13.19 -5.88
N GLN A 111 -2.76 12.75 -6.09
CA GLN A 111 -2.40 11.92 -7.24
C GLN A 111 -1.63 10.68 -6.81
N VAL A 112 -2.08 9.54 -7.32
CA VAL A 112 -1.45 8.25 -7.11
C VAL A 112 -0.95 7.73 -8.44
N TYR A 113 0.35 7.55 -8.56
CA TYR A 113 1.02 6.91 -9.69
C TYR A 113 1.13 5.40 -9.46
N GLY A 114 0.93 4.62 -10.50
CA GLY A 114 1.20 3.19 -10.51
C GLY A 114 1.71 2.73 -11.87
N MET A 115 2.09 1.47 -11.94
CA MET A 115 2.37 0.79 -13.20
C MET A 115 1.58 -0.51 -13.24
N CYS A 116 0.90 -0.76 -14.33
CA CYS A 116 0.18 -2.01 -14.51
C CYS A 116 0.64 -2.73 -15.78
N LYS A 117 0.46 -4.04 -15.78
CA LYS A 117 0.60 -4.82 -17.02
C LYS A 117 -0.49 -4.42 -18.00
N GLN A 118 -0.16 -4.37 -19.28
CA GLN A 118 -1.10 -3.97 -20.33
C GLN A 118 -2.41 -4.76 -20.28
N GLU A 119 -2.34 -6.06 -20.06
CA GLU A 119 -3.54 -6.92 -19.96
C GLU A 119 -4.44 -6.63 -18.76
N LEU A 120 -3.92 -5.92 -17.74
CA LEU A 120 -4.68 -5.54 -16.54
C LEU A 120 -5.24 -4.12 -16.59
N LEU A 121 -4.91 -3.34 -17.61
CA LEU A 121 -5.35 -1.95 -17.74
C LEU A 121 -6.88 -1.79 -17.63
N PRO A 122 -7.72 -2.61 -18.31
CA PRO A 122 -9.17 -2.47 -18.20
C PRO A 122 -9.69 -2.64 -16.78
N ARG A 123 -9.07 -3.51 -15.98
CA ARG A 123 -9.43 -3.71 -14.57
C ARG A 123 -9.07 -2.46 -13.73
N TRP A 124 -7.90 -1.86 -13.97
CA TRP A 124 -7.49 -0.65 -13.28
C TRP A 124 -8.37 0.55 -13.65
N GLN A 125 -8.81 0.63 -14.91
CA GLN A 125 -9.76 1.66 -15.34
C GLN A 125 -11.10 1.55 -14.62
N GLN A 126 -11.60 0.35 -14.35
CA GLN A 126 -12.81 0.14 -13.53
C GLN A 126 -12.62 0.63 -12.08
N CYS A 127 -11.38 0.66 -11.58
CA CYS A 127 -11.03 1.23 -10.27
C CYS A 127 -10.77 2.75 -10.32
N GLY A 128 -11.02 3.41 -11.46
CA GLY A 128 -10.83 4.86 -11.63
C GLY A 128 -9.44 5.29 -12.05
N TYR A 129 -8.52 4.34 -12.28
CA TYR A 129 -7.21 4.68 -12.85
C TYR A 129 -7.32 4.99 -14.34
N HIS A 130 -6.43 5.83 -14.83
CA HIS A 130 -6.29 6.13 -16.25
C HIS A 130 -4.81 6.06 -16.65
N GLU A 131 -4.55 5.76 -17.93
CA GLU A 131 -3.21 5.83 -18.51
C GLU A 131 -2.72 7.28 -18.50
N ILE A 132 -1.47 7.49 -18.15
CA ILE A 132 -0.87 8.83 -18.13
C ILE A 132 -0.51 9.22 -19.58
N PRO A 133 -1.14 10.25 -20.17
CA PRO A 133 -0.86 10.65 -21.53
C PRO A 133 0.61 11.04 -21.74
N GLY A 134 1.24 10.48 -22.77
CA GLY A 134 2.63 10.78 -23.12
C GLY A 134 3.69 10.14 -22.21
N ALA A 135 3.30 9.39 -21.19
CA ALA A 135 4.26 8.67 -20.37
C ALA A 135 4.82 7.44 -21.11
N GLU A 136 6.12 7.21 -20.94
CA GLU A 136 6.81 6.10 -21.59
C GLU A 136 6.37 4.75 -21.00
N ARG A 137 6.01 3.81 -21.88
CA ARG A 137 5.75 2.42 -21.52
C ARG A 137 7.07 1.69 -21.35
N ILE A 138 7.14 0.81 -20.35
CA ILE A 138 8.37 0.06 -20.06
C ILE A 138 8.18 -1.40 -20.50
N GLU A 139 9.07 -1.87 -21.36
CA GLU A 139 9.18 -3.29 -21.67
C GLU A 139 10.16 -3.97 -20.70
N GLN A 140 9.67 -4.92 -19.93
CA GLN A 140 10.48 -5.66 -18.98
C GLN A 140 10.08 -7.13 -18.95
N ASN A 141 11.04 -8.02 -19.20
CA ASN A 141 10.85 -9.48 -19.18
C ASN A 141 9.68 -9.95 -20.07
N GLY A 142 9.53 -9.38 -21.26
CA GLY A 142 8.45 -9.70 -22.20
C GLY A 142 7.07 -9.18 -21.78
N MET A 143 7.01 -8.30 -20.80
CA MET A 143 5.77 -7.64 -20.34
C MET A 143 5.84 -6.15 -20.64
N VAL A 144 4.74 -5.60 -21.15
CA VAL A 144 4.56 -4.15 -21.29
C VAL A 144 3.91 -3.61 -20.03
N LEU A 145 4.61 -2.69 -19.36
CA LEU A 145 4.11 -1.97 -18.20
C LEU A 145 3.66 -0.58 -18.61
N ILE A 146 2.44 -0.23 -18.29
CA ILE A 146 1.80 1.04 -18.62
C ILE A 146 1.75 1.91 -17.35
N PRO A 147 2.29 3.15 -17.40
CA PRO A 147 2.10 4.13 -16.35
C PRO A 147 0.63 4.54 -16.25
N ILE A 148 0.08 4.44 -15.05
CA ILE A 148 -1.30 4.81 -14.75
C ILE A 148 -1.35 5.77 -13.58
N SER A 149 -2.38 6.60 -13.52
CA SER A 149 -2.63 7.46 -12.37
C SER A 149 -4.09 7.42 -11.92
N LEU A 150 -4.29 7.76 -10.64
CA LEU A 150 -5.60 7.95 -10.03
C LEU A 150 -5.62 9.31 -9.36
N ASP A 151 -6.65 10.12 -9.67
CA ASP A 151 -6.88 11.39 -9.01
C ASP A 151 -7.80 11.20 -7.79
N LEU A 152 -7.36 11.69 -6.65
CA LEU A 152 -8.11 11.67 -5.40
C LEU A 152 -8.85 13.01 -5.22
N LYS A 153 -10.03 12.93 -4.64
CA LYS A 153 -10.73 14.13 -4.17
C LYS A 153 -9.94 14.80 -3.06
N GLU A 154 -10.00 16.12 -3.01
CA GLU A 154 -9.42 16.87 -1.91
C GLU A 154 -9.99 16.39 -0.57
N ASN A 155 -9.12 16.11 0.38
CA ASN A 155 -9.52 15.79 1.74
C ASN A 155 -9.43 17.06 2.60
N PRO A 156 -10.56 17.70 2.97
CA PRO A 156 -10.54 18.90 3.80
C PRO A 156 -9.97 18.66 5.21
N GLN A 157 -9.89 17.40 5.64
CA GLN A 157 -9.31 16.99 6.92
C GLN A 157 -7.85 16.51 6.79
N ALA A 158 -7.22 16.73 5.63
CA ALA A 158 -5.82 16.39 5.44
C ALA A 158 -4.94 17.09 6.49
N ILE A 159 -3.86 16.43 6.88
CA ILE A 159 -2.90 16.96 7.86
C ILE A 159 -2.21 18.18 7.26
N LYS A 160 -2.19 19.27 8.04
CA LYS A 160 -1.58 20.54 7.67
C LYS A 160 -0.61 20.97 8.76
N MET A 161 0.30 21.87 8.44
CA MET A 161 1.20 22.47 9.43
C MET A 161 0.43 23.15 10.59
N THR A 162 -0.79 23.63 10.33
CA THR A 162 -1.69 24.24 11.31
C THR A 162 -2.60 23.25 12.04
N SER A 163 -2.44 21.94 11.80
CA SER A 163 -3.19 20.91 12.52
C SER A 163 -2.84 20.91 14.01
N GLN A 164 -3.75 20.40 14.83
CA GLN A 164 -3.53 20.33 16.29
C GLN A 164 -2.25 19.54 16.62
N PRO A 165 -1.45 19.98 17.59
CA PRO A 165 -0.21 19.29 17.96
C PRO A 165 -0.40 17.81 18.31
N SER A 166 -1.52 17.44 18.93
CA SER A 166 -1.86 16.04 19.23
C SER A 166 -1.97 15.17 17.98
N LEU A 167 -2.42 15.75 16.86
CA LEU A 167 -2.46 15.05 15.58
C LEU A 167 -1.06 14.87 15.00
N LEU A 168 -0.24 15.93 15.06
CA LEU A 168 1.13 15.92 14.52
C LEU A 168 2.09 15.02 15.31
N THR A 169 1.76 14.71 16.57
CA THR A 169 2.53 13.79 17.42
C THR A 169 1.96 12.37 17.46
N ALA A 170 0.84 12.13 16.77
CA ALA A 170 0.25 10.79 16.68
C ALA A 170 1.15 9.84 15.89
N LEU A 171 1.04 8.55 16.18
CA LEU A 171 1.74 7.53 15.39
C LEU A 171 1.25 7.58 13.94
N GLU A 172 2.19 7.43 13.01
CA GLU A 172 1.94 7.46 11.57
C GLU A 172 0.79 6.51 11.18
N GLY A 173 -0.21 7.05 10.46
CA GLY A 173 -1.41 6.31 10.05
C GLY A 173 -2.48 6.10 11.12
N GLN A 174 -2.27 6.56 12.35
CA GLN A 174 -3.23 6.41 13.47
C GLN A 174 -3.87 7.74 13.91
N TRP A 175 -3.95 8.72 13.03
CA TRP A 175 -4.41 10.08 13.34
C TRP A 175 -5.88 10.16 13.78
N HIS A 176 -6.72 9.21 13.37
CA HIS A 176 -8.15 9.21 13.69
C HIS A 176 -8.51 8.36 14.93
N GLU A 177 -7.63 7.47 15.40
CA GLU A 177 -7.92 6.60 16.54
C GLU A 177 -7.96 7.36 17.88
N LYS A 178 -7.25 8.50 18.00
CA LYS A 178 -7.23 9.33 19.21
C LYS A 178 -8.51 10.14 19.46
N LYS A 179 -9.41 10.30 18.48
CA LYS A 179 -10.67 11.05 18.68
C LYS A 179 -11.67 10.38 19.64
N HIS A 180 -11.46 9.11 19.99
CA HIS A 180 -12.36 8.40 20.92
C HIS A 180 -11.90 8.38 22.38
N GLN A 181 -10.65 8.77 22.68
CA GLN A 181 -10.14 8.77 24.07
C GLN A 181 -10.32 10.11 24.81
N ASP A 182 -10.51 11.24 24.08
CA ASP A 182 -10.66 12.57 24.69
C ASP A 182 -12.13 12.96 24.98
N ARG A 183 -13.08 12.00 24.94
CA ARG A 183 -14.48 12.21 25.29
C ARG A 183 -14.90 11.37 26.51
N LYS A 184 -14.13 11.40 27.56
CA LYS A 184 -14.59 10.95 28.89
C LYS A 184 -14.34 12.04 29.94
#